data_a4624301a13ba34eafa4539bab939227
#
_entry.id   a4624301a13ba34eafa4539bab939227
#
_cell.length_a   1.000
_cell.length_b   1.000
_cell.length_c   1.000
_cell.angle_alpha   90.00
_cell.angle_beta   90.00
_cell.angle_gamma   90.00
#
_symmetry.space_group_name_H-M   'P 1'
#
loop_
_entity.id
_entity.type
_entity.pdbx_description
1 polymer ?
#
loop_
_entity_poly.entity_id
_entity_poly.type
_entity_poly.pdbx_seq_one_letter_code
_entity_poly.pdbx_strand_id
1 'polypeptide(L)'
;MAKITRNGKTYDSVDVKCSINGVDIEVTSLTYGNEQENQLNWTLGSKKATSWSEGKRTPSASMGIMMHDITPLEIATSGKSILDVKPFLLVVSFTNEYNLPVVDQILAKFTKEGREITGEMGLKLEYPLFALEVDLNIK
;
A
#
# COMPACT_ATOMS: atom_id res chain seq x y z
N MET A 1 14.39 -5.45 23.28
CA MET A 1 13.42 -5.24 22.19
C MET A 1 12.01 -5.43 22.75
N ALA A 2 11.14 -4.48 22.49
CA ALA A 2 9.76 -4.57 22.93
C ALA A 2 9.02 -5.65 22.15
N LYS A 3 8.21 -6.43 22.86
CA LYS A 3 7.30 -7.37 22.20
C LYS A 3 6.09 -6.60 21.68
N ILE A 4 5.73 -6.80 20.43
CA ILE A 4 4.56 -6.20 19.83
C ILE A 4 3.31 -7.08 19.96
N THR A 5 3.46 -8.31 20.41
CA THR A 5 2.36 -9.24 20.62
C THR A 5 2.12 -9.49 22.12
N ARG A 6 0.86 -9.66 22.48
CA ARG A 6 0.44 -10.01 23.83
C ARG A 6 -0.35 -11.32 23.77
N ASN A 7 -0.03 -12.26 24.69
CA ASN A 7 -0.70 -13.57 24.76
C ASN A 7 -0.61 -14.37 23.44
N GLY A 8 0.45 -14.14 22.65
CA GLY A 8 0.66 -14.85 21.40
C GLY A 8 -0.27 -14.45 20.25
N LYS A 9 -1.15 -13.48 20.44
CA LYS A 9 -2.04 -13.01 19.38
C LYS A 9 -1.27 -12.19 18.35
N THR A 10 -1.46 -12.52 17.08
CA THR A 10 -0.86 -11.77 15.94
C THR A 10 -1.88 -10.83 15.33
N TYR A 11 -1.42 -9.98 14.39
CA TYR A 11 -2.32 -9.19 13.57
C TYR A 11 -2.99 -10.10 12.53
N ASP A 12 -4.32 -10.03 12.46
CA ASP A 12 -5.11 -10.76 11.49
C ASP A 12 -5.73 -9.79 10.48
N SER A 13 -6.23 -10.33 9.36
CA SER A 13 -6.88 -9.50 8.35
C SER A 13 -8.09 -8.73 8.87
N VAL A 14 -8.77 -9.25 9.89
CA VAL A 14 -9.90 -8.56 10.53
C VAL A 14 -9.48 -7.36 11.37
N ASP A 15 -8.20 -7.26 11.70
CA ASP A 15 -7.64 -6.16 12.50
C ASP A 15 -7.25 -4.95 11.64
N VAL A 16 -7.35 -5.08 10.32
CA VAL A 16 -6.90 -4.07 9.37
C VAL A 16 -8.07 -3.18 8.96
N LYS A 17 -7.86 -1.88 9.02
CA LYS A 17 -8.82 -0.89 8.52
C LYS A 17 -8.13 0.05 7.56
N CYS A 18 -8.79 0.34 6.45
CA CYS A 18 -8.29 1.24 5.42
C CYS A 18 -9.23 2.42 5.26
N SER A 19 -8.66 3.60 5.04
CA SER A 19 -9.45 4.79 4.72
C SER A 19 -8.77 5.60 3.63
N ILE A 20 -9.59 6.22 2.77
CA ILE A 20 -9.11 7.16 1.75
C ILE A 20 -9.65 8.54 2.13
N ASN A 21 -8.74 9.48 2.37
CA ASN A 21 -9.09 10.85 2.75
C ASN A 21 -10.07 10.91 3.92
N GLY A 22 -9.92 10.00 4.87
CA GLY A 22 -10.78 9.95 6.05
C GLY A 22 -12.08 9.17 5.88
N VAL A 23 -12.36 8.65 4.70
CA VAL A 23 -13.55 7.82 4.44
C VAL A 23 -13.13 6.36 4.43
N ASP A 24 -13.77 5.55 5.28
CA ASP A 24 -13.47 4.12 5.37
C ASP A 24 -13.83 3.41 4.07
N ILE A 25 -12.94 2.55 3.62
CA ILE A 25 -13.14 1.71 2.44
C ILE A 25 -12.86 0.25 2.78
N GLU A 26 -13.48 -0.64 2.03
CA GLU A 26 -13.21 -2.07 2.14
C GLU A 26 -12.35 -2.51 0.97
N VAL A 27 -11.20 -3.08 1.27
CA VAL A 27 -10.28 -3.61 0.26
C VAL A 27 -10.14 -5.11 0.44
N THR A 28 -9.96 -5.82 -0.67
CA THR A 28 -9.76 -7.27 -0.64
C THR A 28 -8.30 -7.63 -0.46
N SER A 29 -7.41 -6.78 -0.93
CA SER A 29 -5.97 -6.94 -0.75
C SER A 29 -5.28 -5.60 -0.85
N LEU A 30 -4.12 -5.49 -0.21
CA LEU A 30 -3.34 -4.27 -0.24
C LEU A 30 -1.87 -4.64 -0.07
N THR A 31 -1.05 -4.17 -1.00
CA THR A 31 0.40 -4.34 -0.94
C THR A 31 1.05 -2.98 -1.12
N TYR A 32 1.97 -2.66 -0.24
CA TYR A 32 2.71 -1.40 -0.32
C TYR A 32 4.06 -1.53 0.34
N GLY A 33 4.98 -0.69 -0.05
CA GLY A 33 6.32 -0.71 0.52
C GLY A 33 7.27 0.23 -0.19
N ASN A 34 8.50 0.21 0.28
CA ASN A 34 9.59 0.99 -0.28
C ASN A 34 10.74 0.06 -0.66
N GLU A 35 11.41 0.38 -1.74
CA GLU A 35 12.65 -0.27 -2.12
C GLU A 35 13.75 0.79 -2.16
N GLN A 36 14.95 0.38 -1.80
CA GLN A 36 16.11 1.25 -1.83
C GLN A 36 17.19 0.65 -2.71
N GLU A 37 17.74 1.47 -3.60
CA GLU A 37 18.87 1.06 -4.41
C GLU A 37 20.12 1.03 -3.55
N ASN A 38 20.86 -0.05 -3.64
CA ASN A 38 22.15 -0.20 -2.97
C ASN A 38 23.17 -0.68 -4.00
N GLN A 39 24.38 -0.18 -3.87
CA GLN A 39 25.45 -0.54 -4.80
C GLN A 39 26.72 -0.86 -4.03
N LEU A 40 27.36 -1.95 -4.43
CA LEU A 40 28.70 -2.25 -3.93
C LEU A 40 29.73 -1.52 -4.79
N ASN A 41 30.71 -0.95 -4.13
CA ASN A 41 31.80 -0.24 -4.80
C ASN A 41 33.09 -1.05 -4.69
N TRP A 42 33.80 -1.12 -5.80
CA TRP A 42 35.00 -1.95 -5.94
C TRP A 42 36.18 -1.07 -6.25
N THR A 43 37.34 -1.45 -5.73
CA THR A 43 38.62 -0.80 -6.08
C THR A 43 39.46 -1.78 -6.90
N LEU A 44 40.38 -1.22 -7.67
CA LEU A 44 41.30 -2.02 -8.48
C LEU A 44 42.11 -2.95 -7.58
N GLY A 45 42.23 -4.20 -8.01
CA GLY A 45 43.00 -5.22 -7.29
C GLY A 45 42.28 -5.89 -6.14
N SER A 46 41.05 -5.49 -5.84
CA SER A 46 40.24 -6.11 -4.78
C SER A 46 39.26 -7.12 -5.34
N LYS A 47 39.17 -8.27 -4.70
CA LYS A 47 38.15 -9.31 -5.01
C LYS A 47 36.88 -9.11 -4.20
N LYS A 48 36.90 -8.23 -3.21
CA LYS A 48 35.74 -7.91 -2.35
C LYS A 48 35.43 -6.44 -2.51
N ALA A 49 34.14 -6.10 -2.36
CA ALA A 49 33.72 -4.72 -2.35
C ALA A 49 34.38 -3.99 -1.18
N THR A 50 34.87 -2.77 -1.44
CA THR A 50 35.54 -1.96 -0.44
C THR A 50 34.62 -0.98 0.27
N SER A 51 33.47 -0.67 -0.33
CA SER A 51 32.46 0.21 0.23
C SER A 51 31.12 -0.05 -0.43
N TRP A 52 30.08 0.66 0.02
CA TRP A 52 28.76 0.56 -0.57
C TRP A 52 28.11 1.95 -0.56
N SER A 53 27.19 2.13 -1.48
CA SER A 53 26.45 3.38 -1.62
C SER A 53 24.96 3.11 -1.58
N GLU A 54 24.22 4.06 -1.02
CA GLU A 54 22.77 4.04 -1.01
C GLU A 54 22.22 4.97 -2.08
N GLY A 55 21.24 4.51 -2.81
CA GLY A 55 20.54 5.31 -3.78
C GLY A 55 19.19 5.78 -3.25
N LYS A 56 18.30 6.14 -4.15
CA LYS A 56 16.97 6.61 -3.83
C LYS A 56 16.07 5.48 -3.35
N ARG A 57 15.04 5.84 -2.60
CA ARG A 57 13.96 4.94 -2.22
C ARG A 57 12.80 5.11 -3.20
N THR A 58 12.26 4.00 -3.66
CA THR A 58 11.14 4.00 -4.59
C THR A 58 9.92 3.41 -3.90
N PRO A 59 8.85 4.17 -3.70
CA PRO A 59 7.62 3.64 -3.12
C PRO A 59 6.83 2.86 -4.16
N SER A 60 6.09 1.88 -3.69
CA SER A 60 5.17 1.10 -4.53
C SER A 60 3.92 0.76 -3.75
N ALA A 61 2.80 0.64 -4.45
CA ALA A 61 1.54 0.24 -3.84
C ALA A 61 0.63 -0.40 -4.89
N SER A 62 -0.18 -1.35 -4.44
CA SER A 62 -1.26 -1.91 -5.26
C SER A 62 -2.42 -2.28 -4.34
N MET A 63 -3.63 -2.21 -4.87
CA MET A 63 -4.84 -2.40 -4.09
C MET A 63 -5.84 -3.25 -4.86
N GLY A 64 -6.42 -4.24 -4.18
CA GLY A 64 -7.55 -4.99 -4.69
C GLY A 64 -8.83 -4.52 -4.00
N ILE A 65 -9.88 -4.30 -4.79
CA ILE A 65 -11.14 -3.77 -4.29
C ILE A 65 -12.29 -4.38 -5.08
N MET A 66 -13.44 -4.55 -4.42
CA MET A 66 -14.63 -5.04 -5.10
C MET A 66 -15.22 -3.97 -5.99
N MET A 67 -15.77 -4.38 -7.13
CA MET A 67 -16.33 -3.44 -8.11
C MET A 67 -17.41 -2.52 -7.51
N HIS A 68 -18.27 -3.03 -6.64
CA HIS A 68 -19.34 -2.23 -6.04
C HIS A 68 -18.81 -1.15 -5.09
N ASP A 69 -17.58 -1.27 -4.62
CA ASP A 69 -16.95 -0.26 -3.75
C ASP A 69 -16.23 0.81 -4.53
N ILE A 70 -15.73 0.50 -5.73
CA ILE A 70 -14.98 1.46 -6.54
C ILE A 70 -15.88 2.28 -7.47
N THR A 71 -16.99 1.72 -7.92
CA THR A 71 -17.86 2.38 -8.88
C THR A 71 -18.39 3.72 -8.40
N PRO A 72 -18.82 3.89 -7.14
CA PRO A 72 -19.23 5.22 -6.66
C PRO A 72 -18.13 6.27 -6.76
N LEU A 73 -16.88 5.88 -6.55
CA LEU A 73 -15.75 6.79 -6.66
C LEU A 73 -15.49 7.18 -8.13
N GLU A 74 -15.63 6.24 -9.06
CA GLU A 74 -15.51 6.53 -10.49
C GLU A 74 -16.60 7.50 -10.95
N ILE A 75 -17.83 7.27 -10.55
CA ILE A 75 -18.98 8.10 -10.96
C ILE A 75 -18.90 9.51 -10.37
N ALA A 76 -18.31 9.67 -9.20
CA ALA A 76 -18.18 10.95 -8.53
C ALA A 76 -17.22 11.91 -9.23
N THR A 77 -16.36 11.43 -10.13
CA THR A 77 -15.43 12.28 -10.87
C THR A 77 -16.12 12.86 -12.10
N SER A 78 -15.68 14.04 -12.55
CA SER A 78 -16.28 14.71 -13.70
C SER A 78 -16.14 13.90 -15.00
N GLY A 79 -15.04 13.18 -15.16
CA GLY A 79 -14.80 12.31 -16.30
C GLY A 79 -15.35 10.90 -16.15
N LYS A 80 -15.91 10.58 -15.01
CA LYS A 80 -16.39 9.23 -14.65
C LYS A 80 -15.30 8.17 -14.82
N SER A 81 -14.05 8.55 -14.60
CA SER A 81 -12.89 7.70 -14.70
C SER A 81 -12.11 7.76 -13.39
N ILE A 82 -11.61 6.61 -12.95
CA ILE A 82 -10.77 6.56 -11.76
C ILE A 82 -9.45 7.32 -11.95
N LEU A 83 -9.02 7.50 -13.19
CA LEU A 83 -7.80 8.24 -13.50
C LEU A 83 -7.94 9.74 -13.22
N ASP A 84 -9.16 10.26 -13.17
CA ASP A 84 -9.41 11.67 -12.86
C ASP A 84 -9.42 11.95 -11.36
N VAL A 85 -9.34 10.94 -10.53
CA VAL A 85 -9.25 11.12 -9.08
C VAL A 85 -7.90 11.72 -8.73
N LYS A 86 -7.93 12.83 -7.98
CA LYS A 86 -6.70 13.48 -7.51
C LYS A 86 -5.92 12.57 -6.56
N PRO A 87 -4.62 12.80 -6.39
CA PRO A 87 -3.86 12.04 -5.40
C PRO A 87 -4.56 12.04 -4.05
N PHE A 88 -4.60 10.88 -3.42
CA PHE A 88 -5.32 10.68 -2.17
C PHE A 88 -4.41 10.08 -1.11
N LEU A 89 -4.81 10.28 0.13
CA LEU A 89 -4.12 9.74 1.28
C LEU A 89 -4.81 8.45 1.73
N LEU A 90 -4.12 7.34 1.61
CA LEU A 90 -4.59 6.05 2.08
C LEU A 90 -3.95 5.76 3.42
N VAL A 91 -4.78 5.56 4.43
CA VAL A 91 -4.32 5.25 5.78
C VAL A 91 -4.72 3.82 6.11
N VAL A 92 -3.74 3.04 6.53
CA VAL A 92 -3.94 1.63 6.89
C VAL A 92 -3.61 1.49 8.37
N SER A 93 -4.57 1.04 9.16
CA SER A 93 -4.37 0.83 10.58
C SER A 93 -4.51 -0.66 10.94
N PHE A 94 -3.61 -1.11 11.81
CA PHE A 94 -3.61 -2.46 12.35
C PHE A 94 -3.81 -2.33 13.85
N THR A 95 -4.99 -2.68 14.33
CA THR A 95 -5.31 -2.56 15.75
C THR A 95 -6.04 -3.78 16.25
N ASN A 96 -5.63 -4.27 17.41
CA ASN A 96 -6.39 -5.21 18.20
C ASN A 96 -6.05 -4.98 19.67
N GLU A 97 -6.76 -5.63 20.58
CA GLU A 97 -6.57 -5.41 22.02
C GLU A 97 -5.27 -6.01 22.56
N TYR A 98 -4.60 -6.87 21.79
CA TYR A 98 -3.43 -7.62 22.25
C TYR A 98 -2.10 -7.06 21.75
N ASN A 99 -2.11 -6.27 20.70
CA ASN A 99 -0.89 -5.78 20.04
C ASN A 99 -0.83 -4.25 20.04
N LEU A 100 0.39 -3.73 19.89
CA LEU A 100 0.58 -2.29 19.73
C LEU A 100 -0.09 -1.83 18.42
N PRO A 101 -0.78 -0.69 18.45
CA PRO A 101 -1.34 -0.12 17.22
C PRO A 101 -0.24 0.24 16.21
N VAL A 102 -0.47 -0.10 14.95
CA VAL A 102 0.44 0.27 13.86
C VAL A 102 -0.38 1.01 12.82
N VAL A 103 0.11 2.14 12.36
CA VAL A 103 -0.54 2.93 11.33
C VAL A 103 0.46 3.25 10.23
N ASP A 104 0.08 2.95 9.00
CA ASP A 104 0.86 3.23 7.81
C ASP A 104 0.10 4.22 6.94
N GLN A 105 0.81 5.01 6.17
CA GLN A 105 0.23 6.06 5.35
C GLN A 105 0.81 6.03 3.96
N ILE A 106 -0.05 6.11 2.96
CA ILE A 106 0.35 6.06 1.56
C ILE A 106 -0.28 7.24 0.84
N LEU A 107 0.56 8.06 0.20
CA LEU A 107 0.08 9.10 -0.72
C LEU A 107 0.18 8.53 -2.12
N ALA A 108 -0.95 8.34 -2.77
CA ALA A 108 -1.01 7.63 -4.04
C ALA A 108 -2.05 8.21 -4.99
N LYS A 109 -1.94 7.79 -6.24
CA LYS A 109 -2.88 8.16 -7.30
C LYS A 109 -3.17 6.91 -8.13
N PHE A 110 -4.40 6.78 -8.60
CA PHE A 110 -4.71 5.70 -9.54
C PHE A 110 -4.00 5.93 -10.87
N THR A 111 -3.39 4.88 -11.39
CA THR A 111 -2.61 4.95 -12.62
C THR A 111 -3.14 4.05 -13.73
N LYS A 112 -4.14 3.24 -13.41
CA LYS A 112 -4.73 2.31 -14.38
C LYS A 112 -6.23 2.21 -14.14
N GLU A 113 -7.02 2.18 -15.21
CA GLU A 113 -8.44 1.89 -15.14
C GLU A 113 -8.77 0.65 -15.98
N GLY A 114 -9.87 0.01 -15.66
CA GLY A 114 -10.35 -1.14 -16.39
C GLY A 114 -11.13 -2.08 -15.49
N ARG A 115 -11.62 -3.15 -16.07
CA ARG A 115 -12.36 -4.18 -15.36
C ARG A 115 -11.92 -5.54 -15.86
N GLU A 116 -11.90 -6.48 -14.94
CA GLU A 116 -11.68 -7.87 -15.25
C GLU A 116 -12.92 -8.65 -14.83
N ILE A 117 -13.52 -9.38 -15.76
CA ILE A 117 -14.74 -10.12 -15.52
C ILE A 117 -14.41 -11.60 -15.59
N THR A 118 -14.64 -12.29 -14.48
CA THR A 118 -14.42 -13.72 -14.36
C THR A 118 -15.72 -14.40 -13.98
N GLY A 119 -15.72 -15.73 -13.93
CA GLY A 119 -16.88 -16.49 -13.48
C GLY A 119 -17.05 -16.55 -11.96
N GLU A 120 -16.31 -15.76 -11.21
CA GLU A 120 -16.40 -15.71 -9.75
C GLU A 120 -17.66 -14.98 -9.30
N MET A 121 -18.12 -15.29 -8.08
CA MET A 121 -19.35 -14.73 -7.53
C MET A 121 -19.26 -13.24 -7.20
N GLY A 122 -18.06 -12.76 -6.86
CA GLY A 122 -17.82 -11.34 -6.62
C GLY A 122 -16.78 -10.83 -7.59
N LEU A 123 -17.01 -9.68 -8.20
CA LEU A 123 -16.04 -9.07 -9.11
C LEU A 123 -15.02 -8.27 -8.32
N LYS A 124 -13.78 -8.70 -8.39
CA LYS A 124 -12.64 -8.05 -7.75
C LYS A 124 -11.82 -7.34 -8.81
N LEU A 125 -11.35 -6.17 -8.49
CA LEU A 125 -10.48 -5.38 -9.35
C LEU A 125 -9.18 -5.12 -8.62
N GLU A 126 -8.07 -5.23 -9.34
CA GLU A 126 -6.76 -4.90 -8.80
C GLU A 126 -6.23 -3.66 -9.51
N TYR A 127 -5.81 -2.69 -8.71
CA TYR A 127 -5.28 -1.43 -9.20
C TYR A 127 -3.84 -1.27 -8.74
N PRO A 128 -2.87 -1.23 -9.67
CA PRO A 128 -1.56 -0.71 -9.32
C PRO A 128 -1.71 0.79 -9.06
N LEU A 129 -1.11 1.28 -7.99
CA LEU A 129 -1.18 2.68 -7.62
C LEU A 129 0.15 3.36 -7.95
N PHE A 130 0.06 4.61 -8.39
CA PHE A 130 1.24 5.46 -8.48
C PHE A 130 1.50 6.02 -7.10
N ALA A 131 2.45 5.42 -6.40
CA ALA A 131 2.77 5.81 -5.04
C ALA A 131 3.72 7.00 -5.06
N LEU A 132 3.31 8.09 -4.43
CA LEU A 132 4.14 9.27 -4.27
C LEU A 132 4.99 9.15 -3.02
N GLU A 133 4.43 8.60 -1.96
CA GLU A 133 5.11 8.43 -0.69
C GLU A 133 4.47 7.30 0.10
N VAL A 134 5.28 6.47 0.71
CA VAL A 134 4.83 5.41 1.61
C VAL A 134 5.57 5.56 2.93
N ASP A 135 4.82 5.85 3.99
CA ASP A 135 5.35 6.00 5.34
C ASP A 135 4.83 4.88 6.22
N LEU A 136 5.73 4.06 6.71
CA LEU A 136 5.40 2.97 7.60
C LEU A 136 5.59 3.40 9.06
N ASN A 137 4.75 2.85 9.93
CA ASN A 137 4.88 3.04 11.38
C ASN A 137 4.81 4.52 11.79
N ILE A 138 3.84 5.25 11.25
CA ILE A 138 3.64 6.64 11.65
C ILE A 138 3.00 6.73 13.04
N LYS A 139 2.52 5.59 13.53
CA LYS A 139 1.98 5.50 14.88
C LYS A 139 2.09 4.05 15.41
#